data_2f1012b5c15c1d891882dacbd8e37eab
#
_entry.id   2f1012b5c15c1d891882dacbd8e37eab
#
_cell.length_a   1.000
_cell.length_b   1.000
_cell.length_c   1.000
_cell.angle_alpha   90.00
_cell.angle_beta   90.00
_cell.angle_gamma   90.00
#
_symmetry.space_group_name_H-M   'P 1'
#
loop_
_entity.id
_entity.type
_entity.pdbx_description
1 polymer ?
#
loop_
_entity_poly.entity_id
_entity_poly.type
_entity_poly.pdbx_seq_one_letter_code
_entity_poly.pdbx_strand_id
1 'polypeptide(L)'
;MREATAEIHSAIEVEADVERRLRDLTERPAMVGRFHRLHQAVEAAVAPWRAHFEADGYGPDRRSILILAGLDALGAPTPAPVTTRAPASYGEAMGWVYVAEGSMLGGRVMRKAMVRDGIPLTGLDFLDPWGDETGLRWRAFLNTMESAWTSGRAAQDDIVKGGKDAFDLAFGVLVPPAR
;
A
#
# COMPACT_ATOMS: atom_id res chain seq x y z
N MET A 1 4.31 -5.38 14.98
CA MET A 1 3.95 -4.49 13.87
C MET A 1 2.54 -3.89 14.06
N ARG A 2 1.47 -4.68 14.02
CA ARG A 2 0.07 -4.18 14.08
C ARG A 2 -0.20 -3.23 15.25
N GLU A 3 0.23 -3.58 16.46
CA GLU A 3 0.07 -2.73 17.65
C GLU A 3 0.86 -1.41 17.53
N ALA A 4 2.09 -1.48 17.03
CA ALA A 4 2.98 -0.34 16.90
C ALA A 4 2.54 0.70 15.86
N THR A 5 1.57 0.36 14.99
CA THR A 5 1.07 1.21 13.90
C THR A 5 -0.45 1.44 13.96
N ALA A 6 -1.12 0.96 15.02
CA ALA A 6 -2.58 1.02 15.12
C ALA A 6 -3.12 2.46 15.14
N GLU A 7 -2.44 3.35 15.85
CA GLU A 7 -2.86 4.76 15.98
C GLU A 7 -2.82 5.50 14.64
N ILE A 8 -1.69 5.41 13.93
CA ILE A 8 -1.55 6.08 12.63
C ILE A 8 -2.45 5.45 11.56
N HIS A 9 -2.67 4.13 11.63
CA HIS A 9 -3.63 3.44 10.75
C HIS A 9 -5.04 4.00 10.96
N SER A 10 -5.50 4.12 12.21
CA SER A 10 -6.81 4.71 12.53
C SER A 10 -6.91 6.18 12.11
N ALA A 11 -5.85 6.96 12.28
CA ALA A 11 -5.82 8.34 11.82
C ALA A 11 -5.99 8.45 10.29
N ILE A 12 -5.31 7.57 9.52
CA ILE A 12 -5.49 7.52 8.06
C ILE A 12 -6.93 7.17 7.70
N GLU A 13 -7.53 6.17 8.34
CA GLU A 13 -8.92 5.77 8.06
C GLU A 13 -9.90 6.94 8.24
N VAL A 14 -9.73 7.72 9.31
CA VAL A 14 -10.61 8.85 9.63
C VAL A 14 -10.33 10.05 8.73
N GLU A 15 -9.07 10.47 8.59
CA GLU A 15 -8.72 11.74 7.96
C GLU A 15 -8.65 11.65 6.44
N ALA A 16 -8.17 10.53 5.89
CA ALA A 16 -8.16 10.32 4.45
C ALA A 16 -9.55 9.97 3.90
N ASP A 17 -10.43 9.40 4.73
CA ASP A 17 -11.80 9.01 4.36
C ASP A 17 -11.87 8.31 2.99
N VAL A 18 -10.97 7.33 2.84
CA VAL A 18 -10.65 6.69 1.55
C VAL A 18 -11.88 6.09 0.90
N GLU A 19 -12.66 5.30 1.65
CA GLU A 19 -13.82 4.60 1.09
C GLU A 19 -14.86 5.58 0.55
N ARG A 20 -15.22 6.59 1.32
CA ARG A 20 -16.18 7.61 0.87
C ARG A 20 -15.70 8.30 -0.41
N ARG A 21 -14.41 8.73 -0.45
CA ARG A 21 -13.85 9.42 -1.61
C ARG A 21 -13.76 8.54 -2.86
N LEU A 22 -13.51 7.23 -2.69
CA LEU A 22 -13.49 6.30 -3.81
C LEU A 22 -14.92 5.99 -4.31
N ARG A 23 -15.94 6.09 -3.45
CA ARG A 23 -17.36 5.95 -3.83
C ARG A 23 -17.87 7.18 -4.58
N ASP A 24 -17.38 8.36 -4.24
CA ASP A 24 -17.75 9.61 -4.92
C ASP A 24 -17.02 9.72 -6.26
N LEU A 25 -17.75 9.67 -7.36
CA LEU A 25 -17.21 9.69 -8.72
C LEU A 25 -16.44 10.98 -9.04
N THR A 26 -16.72 12.08 -8.34
CA THR A 26 -16.05 13.37 -8.52
C THR A 26 -14.73 13.47 -7.75
N GLU A 27 -14.64 12.82 -6.57
CA GLU A 27 -13.43 12.79 -5.74
C GLU A 27 -12.51 11.58 -6.09
N ARG A 28 -13.06 10.51 -6.68
CA ARG A 28 -12.34 9.28 -7.02
C ARG A 28 -11.05 9.51 -7.79
N PRO A 29 -11.02 10.30 -8.90
CA PRO A 29 -9.79 10.50 -9.66
C PRO A 29 -8.65 11.07 -8.82
N ALA A 30 -8.97 12.05 -7.96
CA ALA A 30 -7.99 12.65 -7.06
C ALA A 30 -7.47 11.64 -6.02
N MET A 31 -8.34 10.78 -5.44
CA MET A 31 -7.94 9.77 -4.48
C MET A 31 -7.12 8.66 -5.14
N VAL A 32 -7.49 8.20 -6.34
CA VAL A 32 -6.69 7.23 -7.13
C VAL A 32 -5.32 7.82 -7.46
N GLY A 33 -5.24 9.10 -7.78
CA GLY A 33 -3.96 9.81 -7.97
C GLY A 33 -3.08 9.81 -6.72
N ARG A 34 -3.65 9.94 -5.51
CA ARG A 34 -2.92 9.83 -4.25
C ARG A 34 -2.40 8.41 -4.03
N PHE A 35 -3.19 7.38 -4.31
CA PHE A 35 -2.73 6.00 -4.28
C PHE A 35 -1.60 5.74 -5.27
N HIS A 36 -1.67 6.29 -6.49
CA HIS A 36 -0.58 6.17 -7.45
C HIS A 36 0.74 6.74 -6.89
N ARG A 37 0.70 7.97 -6.36
CA ARG A 37 1.87 8.62 -5.74
C ARG A 37 2.46 7.78 -4.60
N LEU A 38 1.61 7.27 -3.71
CA LEU A 38 2.02 6.44 -2.58
C LEU A 38 2.71 5.16 -3.06
N HIS A 39 2.05 4.39 -3.92
CA HIS A 39 2.59 3.11 -4.39
C HIS A 39 3.86 3.28 -5.22
N GLN A 40 3.92 4.30 -6.09
CA GLN A 40 5.13 4.61 -6.84
C GLN A 40 6.32 4.94 -5.92
N ALA A 41 6.09 5.72 -4.85
CA ALA A 41 7.12 6.08 -3.88
C ALA A 41 7.59 4.85 -3.07
N VAL A 42 6.65 4.00 -2.61
CA VAL A 42 6.98 2.74 -1.91
C VAL A 42 7.80 1.81 -2.81
N GLU A 43 7.36 1.60 -4.04
CA GLU A 43 8.04 0.72 -5.01
C GLU A 43 9.46 1.22 -5.34
N ALA A 44 9.62 2.53 -5.50
CA ALA A 44 10.94 3.13 -5.71
C ALA A 44 11.85 2.97 -4.47
N ALA A 45 11.32 3.17 -3.27
CA ALA A 45 12.05 3.05 -2.03
C ALA A 45 12.53 1.61 -1.75
N VAL A 46 11.70 0.60 -2.07
CA VAL A 46 12.06 -0.81 -1.85
C VAL A 46 12.81 -1.46 -3.01
N ALA A 47 12.93 -0.79 -4.16
CA ALA A 47 13.58 -1.33 -5.36
C ALA A 47 15.01 -1.86 -5.10
N PRO A 48 15.88 -1.19 -4.31
CA PRO A 48 17.22 -1.70 -4.00
C PRO A 48 17.24 -3.03 -3.26
N TRP A 49 16.13 -3.38 -2.58
CA TRP A 49 15.99 -4.58 -1.77
C TRP A 49 15.30 -5.74 -2.49
N ARG A 50 14.89 -5.54 -3.74
CA ARG A 50 14.13 -6.54 -4.51
C ARG A 50 14.83 -7.90 -4.57
N ALA A 51 16.14 -7.93 -4.83
CA ALA A 51 16.90 -9.18 -4.87
C ALA A 51 16.89 -9.96 -3.54
N HIS A 52 16.79 -9.27 -2.40
CA HIS A 52 16.67 -9.91 -1.10
C HIS A 52 15.30 -10.58 -0.93
N PHE A 53 14.22 -9.90 -1.35
CA PHE A 53 12.88 -10.49 -1.34
C PHE A 53 12.79 -11.70 -2.27
N GLU A 54 13.35 -11.62 -3.48
CA GLU A 54 13.38 -12.72 -4.44
C GLU A 54 14.18 -13.93 -3.91
N ALA A 55 15.30 -13.70 -3.24
CA ALA A 55 16.07 -14.74 -2.57
C ALA A 55 15.30 -15.44 -1.44
N ASP A 56 14.36 -14.73 -0.82
CA ASP A 56 13.44 -15.25 0.19
C ASP A 56 12.15 -15.85 -0.42
N GLY A 57 12.07 -15.95 -1.74
CA GLY A 57 10.94 -16.54 -2.44
C GLY A 57 9.71 -15.61 -2.51
N TYR A 58 9.88 -14.31 -2.30
CA TYR A 58 8.80 -13.33 -2.37
C TYR A 58 9.11 -12.20 -3.35
N GLY A 59 8.14 -11.85 -4.20
CA GLY A 59 8.22 -10.70 -5.09
C GLY A 59 7.22 -9.62 -4.69
N PRO A 60 7.68 -8.48 -4.14
CA PRO A 60 6.79 -7.35 -3.85
C PRO A 60 6.04 -6.88 -5.11
N ASP A 61 4.76 -6.56 -4.96
CA ASP A 61 3.90 -6.17 -6.05
C ASP A 61 4.25 -4.80 -6.64
N ARG A 62 3.92 -4.60 -7.93
CA ARG A 62 4.02 -3.32 -8.64
C ARG A 62 2.64 -2.75 -8.90
N ARG A 63 1.97 -2.37 -7.86
CA ARG A 63 0.59 -1.90 -7.91
C ARG A 63 0.42 -0.55 -8.59
N SER A 64 1.48 0.27 -8.62
CA SER A 64 1.46 1.57 -9.31
C SER A 64 1.05 1.44 -10.79
N ILE A 65 1.39 0.33 -11.45
CA ILE A 65 1.01 0.07 -12.86
C ILE A 65 -0.52 -0.07 -12.99
N LEU A 66 -1.15 -0.83 -12.10
CA LEU A 66 -2.61 -1.01 -12.10
C LEU A 66 -3.33 0.30 -11.75
N ILE A 67 -2.76 1.06 -10.82
CA ILE A 67 -3.32 2.36 -10.42
C ILE A 67 -3.22 3.37 -11.57
N LEU A 68 -2.10 3.34 -12.33
CA LEU A 68 -1.93 4.19 -13.51
C LEU A 68 -2.98 3.85 -14.57
N ALA A 69 -3.19 2.57 -14.86
CA ALA A 69 -4.27 2.13 -15.77
C ALA A 69 -5.65 2.57 -15.26
N GLY A 70 -5.84 2.59 -13.93
CA GLY A 70 -7.05 3.12 -13.30
C GLY A 70 -7.24 4.62 -13.54
N LEU A 71 -6.19 5.42 -13.46
CA LEU A 71 -6.22 6.85 -13.77
C LEU A 71 -6.58 7.07 -15.24
N ASP A 72 -5.98 6.30 -16.17
CA ASP A 72 -6.30 6.39 -17.59
C ASP A 72 -7.78 6.08 -17.86
N ALA A 73 -8.32 5.04 -17.22
CA ALA A 73 -9.74 4.68 -17.32
C ALA A 73 -10.68 5.76 -16.76
N LEU A 74 -10.19 6.58 -15.84
CA LEU A 74 -10.93 7.73 -15.26
C LEU A 74 -10.72 9.03 -16.05
N GLY A 75 -9.87 9.03 -17.08
CA GLY A 75 -9.50 10.26 -17.81
C GLY A 75 -8.73 11.25 -16.95
N ALA A 76 -8.03 10.79 -15.92
CA ALA A 76 -7.33 11.62 -14.96
C ALA A 76 -5.82 11.70 -15.29
N PRO A 77 -5.18 12.86 -15.07
CA PRO A 77 -3.76 13.01 -15.34
C PRO A 77 -2.91 12.21 -14.34
N THR A 78 -1.76 11.71 -14.80
CA THR A 78 -0.75 11.13 -13.91
C THR A 78 -0.20 12.22 -12.98
N PRO A 79 -0.29 12.05 -11.66
CA PRO A 79 0.19 13.06 -10.73
C PRO A 79 1.74 13.04 -10.64
N ALA A 80 2.31 14.17 -10.24
CA ALA A 80 3.74 14.26 -9.97
C ALA A 80 4.16 13.28 -8.85
N PRO A 81 5.34 12.63 -8.96
CA PRO A 81 5.84 11.69 -7.98
C PRO A 81 6.13 12.36 -6.63
N VAL A 82 6.15 11.56 -5.58
CA VAL A 82 6.60 11.97 -4.24
C VAL A 82 7.96 11.34 -3.99
N THR A 83 8.89 12.12 -3.48
CA THR A 83 10.17 11.62 -2.96
C THR A 83 10.03 11.21 -1.51
N THR A 84 10.69 10.11 -1.15
CA THR A 84 10.74 9.63 0.22
C THR A 84 12.14 9.09 0.55
N ARG A 85 12.44 8.93 1.83
CA ARG A 85 13.66 8.27 2.27
C ARG A 85 13.62 6.78 1.89
N ALA A 86 14.71 6.28 1.35
CA ALA A 86 14.85 4.85 1.13
C ALA A 86 15.08 4.11 2.47
N PRO A 87 14.57 2.85 2.60
CA PRO A 87 14.92 1.98 3.70
C PRO A 87 16.43 1.79 3.83
N ALA A 88 16.97 1.87 5.05
CA ALA A 88 18.41 1.73 5.31
C ALA A 88 18.83 0.26 5.51
N SER A 89 17.87 -0.65 5.73
CA SER A 89 18.11 -2.08 5.91
C SER A 89 17.01 -2.90 5.26
N TYR A 90 17.28 -4.20 5.08
CA TYR A 90 16.26 -5.14 4.58
C TYR A 90 15.06 -5.25 5.53
N GLY A 91 15.30 -5.14 6.85
CA GLY A 91 14.23 -5.09 7.84
C GLY A 91 13.33 -3.86 7.66
N GLU A 92 13.90 -2.67 7.45
CA GLU A 92 13.10 -1.48 7.13
C GLU A 92 12.31 -1.68 5.84
N ALA A 93 12.93 -2.25 4.77
CA ALA A 93 12.23 -2.54 3.52
C ALA A 93 11.05 -3.50 3.69
N MET A 94 11.18 -4.52 4.56
CA MET A 94 10.07 -5.40 4.92
C MET A 94 8.92 -4.65 5.59
N GLY A 95 9.23 -3.70 6.47
CA GLY A 95 8.22 -2.84 7.10
C GLY A 95 7.44 -2.01 6.06
N TRP A 96 8.12 -1.50 5.03
CA TRP A 96 7.49 -0.78 3.92
C TRP A 96 6.55 -1.68 3.11
N VAL A 97 7.02 -2.88 2.76
CA VAL A 97 6.21 -3.86 2.02
C VAL A 97 5.03 -4.33 2.86
N TYR A 98 5.18 -4.47 4.20
CA TYR A 98 4.09 -4.82 5.10
C TYR A 98 2.90 -3.87 4.97
N VAL A 99 3.13 -2.57 4.91
CA VAL A 99 2.06 -1.56 4.76
C VAL A 99 1.43 -1.65 3.37
N ALA A 100 2.25 -1.76 2.32
CA ALA A 100 1.77 -1.86 0.95
C ALA A 100 0.93 -3.13 0.74
N GLU A 101 1.42 -4.31 1.13
CA GLU A 101 0.71 -5.59 0.98
C GLU A 101 -0.51 -5.66 1.89
N GLY A 102 -0.39 -5.19 3.14
CA GLY A 102 -1.50 -5.17 4.10
C GLY A 102 -2.69 -4.32 3.63
N SER A 103 -2.44 -3.24 2.89
CA SER A 103 -3.50 -2.38 2.35
C SER A 103 -4.43 -3.10 1.37
N MET A 104 -4.02 -4.22 0.75
CA MET A 104 -4.87 -5.03 -0.12
C MET A 104 -6.04 -5.68 0.65
N LEU A 105 -5.83 -6.00 1.92
CA LEU A 105 -6.91 -6.60 2.73
C LEU A 105 -8.06 -5.62 2.90
N GLY A 106 -7.76 -4.36 3.23
CA GLY A 106 -8.75 -3.28 3.31
C GLY A 106 -9.35 -2.96 1.94
N GLY A 107 -8.51 -2.90 0.89
CA GLY A 107 -8.94 -2.70 -0.49
C GLY A 107 -9.98 -3.71 -0.93
N ARG A 108 -9.73 -5.00 -0.67
CA ARG A 108 -10.68 -6.09 -0.96
C ARG A 108 -12.02 -5.91 -0.24
N VAL A 109 -12.01 -5.49 1.03
CA VAL A 109 -13.24 -5.21 1.79
C VAL A 109 -14.02 -4.06 1.15
N MET A 110 -13.35 -2.95 0.87
CA MET A 110 -13.98 -1.79 0.19
C MET A 110 -14.56 -2.17 -1.18
N ARG A 111 -13.79 -2.91 -2.00
CA ARG A 111 -14.25 -3.35 -3.31
C ARG A 111 -15.51 -4.22 -3.23
N LYS A 112 -15.54 -5.19 -2.30
CA LYS A 112 -16.72 -6.03 -2.08
C LYS A 112 -17.95 -5.21 -1.63
N ALA A 113 -17.76 -4.24 -0.75
CA ALA A 113 -18.83 -3.34 -0.32
C ALA A 113 -19.35 -2.49 -1.50
N MET A 114 -18.47 -1.95 -2.35
CA MET A 114 -18.87 -1.20 -3.54
C MET A 114 -19.66 -2.05 -4.53
N VAL A 115 -19.23 -3.30 -4.79
CA VAL A 115 -19.99 -4.25 -5.65
C VAL A 115 -21.39 -4.49 -5.10
N ARG A 116 -21.49 -4.81 -3.80
CA ARG A 116 -22.79 -5.04 -3.14
C ARG A 116 -23.72 -3.84 -3.27
N ASP A 117 -23.16 -2.63 -3.16
CA ASP A 117 -23.91 -1.38 -3.16
C ASP A 117 -24.12 -0.80 -4.58
N GLY A 118 -23.72 -1.53 -5.63
CA GLY A 118 -23.90 -1.14 -7.04
C GLY A 118 -23.03 0.04 -7.49
N ILE A 119 -21.93 0.34 -6.76
CA ILE A 119 -21.02 1.41 -7.11
C ILE A 119 -20.11 0.96 -8.27
N PRO A 120 -19.99 1.76 -9.36
CA PRO A 120 -19.10 1.44 -10.47
C PRO A 120 -17.63 1.28 -10.01
N LEU A 121 -16.94 0.27 -10.53
CA LEU A 121 -15.55 -0.05 -10.18
C LEU A 121 -14.51 0.55 -11.13
N THR A 122 -14.91 1.41 -12.06
CA THR A 122 -13.96 2.05 -12.99
C THR A 122 -12.77 2.67 -12.26
N GLY A 123 -11.56 2.27 -12.65
CA GLY A 123 -10.31 2.76 -12.06
C GLY A 123 -9.93 2.17 -10.70
N LEU A 124 -10.62 1.12 -10.22
CA LEU A 124 -10.44 0.56 -8.87
C LEU A 124 -9.91 -0.87 -8.84
N ASP A 125 -9.39 -1.41 -9.94
CA ASP A 125 -8.88 -2.79 -10.00
C ASP A 125 -7.69 -3.03 -9.04
N PHE A 126 -6.95 -1.99 -8.73
CA PHE A 126 -5.83 -2.04 -7.79
C PHE A 126 -6.23 -2.34 -6.33
N LEU A 127 -7.52 -2.20 -5.98
CA LEU A 127 -8.01 -2.46 -4.61
C LEU A 127 -7.95 -3.96 -4.26
N ASP A 128 -8.16 -4.83 -5.23
CA ASP A 128 -8.12 -6.30 -5.03
C ASP A 128 -7.53 -6.99 -6.28
N PRO A 129 -6.23 -6.78 -6.57
CA PRO A 129 -5.60 -7.27 -7.80
C PRO A 129 -5.49 -8.80 -7.85
N TRP A 130 -5.55 -9.46 -6.69
CA TRP A 130 -5.36 -10.90 -6.53
C TRP A 130 -6.66 -11.66 -6.26
N GLY A 131 -7.76 -10.97 -6.03
CA GLY A 131 -9.06 -11.61 -5.79
C GLY A 131 -8.98 -12.63 -4.64
N ASP A 132 -9.33 -13.88 -4.90
CA ASP A 132 -9.34 -14.92 -3.87
C ASP A 132 -7.94 -15.33 -3.37
N GLU A 133 -6.89 -14.98 -4.10
CA GLU A 133 -5.50 -15.26 -3.71
C GLU A 133 -4.92 -14.21 -2.74
N THR A 134 -5.59 -13.08 -2.54
CA THR A 134 -5.11 -11.98 -1.65
C THR A 134 -4.71 -12.50 -0.27
N GLY A 135 -5.49 -13.38 0.34
CA GLY A 135 -5.18 -13.96 1.65
C GLY A 135 -3.99 -14.91 1.64
N LEU A 136 -3.77 -15.65 0.55
CA LEU A 136 -2.62 -16.54 0.37
C LEU A 136 -1.35 -15.71 0.22
N ARG A 137 -1.38 -14.69 -0.61
CA ARG A 137 -0.26 -13.77 -0.84
C ARG A 137 0.16 -13.06 0.46
N TRP A 138 -0.81 -12.53 1.20
CA TRP A 138 -0.53 -11.92 2.50
C TRP A 138 0.17 -12.89 3.47
N ARG A 139 -0.31 -14.13 3.59
CA ARG A 139 0.33 -15.15 4.42
C ARG A 139 1.74 -15.49 3.94
N ALA A 140 1.95 -15.60 2.63
CA ALA A 140 3.28 -15.83 2.07
C ALA A 140 4.26 -14.71 2.47
N PHE A 141 3.82 -13.45 2.38
CA PHE A 141 4.63 -12.33 2.84
C PHE A 141 4.95 -12.39 4.34
N LEU A 142 3.95 -12.68 5.19
CA LEU A 142 4.18 -12.80 6.64
C LEU A 142 5.17 -13.91 6.97
N ASN A 143 5.09 -15.06 6.28
CA ASN A 143 6.05 -16.16 6.45
C ASN A 143 7.46 -15.75 6.03
N THR A 144 7.61 -15.01 4.94
CA THR A 144 8.90 -14.45 4.49
C THR A 144 9.48 -13.51 5.55
N MET A 145 8.67 -12.62 6.09
CA MET A 145 9.07 -11.67 7.13
C MET A 145 9.50 -12.38 8.43
N GLU A 146 8.73 -13.38 8.87
CA GLU A 146 9.05 -14.20 10.04
C GLU A 146 10.35 -14.99 9.84
N SER A 147 10.54 -15.60 8.67
CA SER A 147 11.77 -16.32 8.31
C SER A 147 12.99 -15.40 8.33
N ALA A 148 12.88 -14.20 7.78
CA ALA A 148 13.99 -13.24 7.77
C ALA A 148 14.33 -12.76 9.19
N TRP A 149 13.32 -12.52 10.03
CA TRP A 149 13.52 -12.16 11.43
C TRP A 149 14.17 -13.30 12.22
N THR A 150 13.62 -14.49 12.18
CA THR A 150 14.12 -15.65 12.98
C THR A 150 15.52 -16.12 12.55
N SER A 151 15.89 -15.91 11.29
CA SER A 151 17.25 -16.17 10.78
C SER A 151 18.25 -15.04 11.01
N GLY A 152 17.82 -13.91 11.62
CA GLY A 152 18.68 -12.76 11.90
C GLY A 152 19.00 -11.90 10.67
N ARG A 153 18.35 -12.12 9.51
CA ARG A 153 18.53 -11.31 8.30
C ARG A 153 17.79 -9.98 8.36
N ALA A 154 16.77 -9.87 9.21
CA ALA A 154 16.04 -8.64 9.48
C ALA A 154 15.82 -8.48 10.98
N ALA A 155 16.22 -7.31 11.54
CA ALA A 155 15.95 -6.99 12.93
C ALA A 155 14.48 -6.56 13.13
N GLN A 156 13.87 -6.96 14.23
CA GLN A 156 12.49 -6.62 14.53
C GLN A 156 12.26 -5.10 14.61
N ASP A 157 13.19 -4.38 15.24
CA ASP A 157 13.11 -2.92 15.38
C ASP A 157 13.15 -2.20 14.04
N ASP A 158 13.97 -2.72 13.09
CA ASP A 158 14.03 -2.20 11.73
C ASP A 158 12.70 -2.42 10.99
N ILE A 159 12.10 -3.62 11.13
CA ILE A 159 10.81 -3.92 10.52
C ILE A 159 9.73 -2.96 11.06
N VAL A 160 9.70 -2.74 12.36
CA VAL A 160 8.75 -1.82 13.01
C VAL A 160 9.00 -0.39 12.54
N LYS A 161 10.26 0.04 12.49
CA LYS A 161 10.64 1.37 12.02
C LYS A 161 10.21 1.59 10.58
N GLY A 162 10.52 0.65 9.68
CA GLY A 162 10.12 0.74 8.27
C GLY A 162 8.61 0.80 8.10
N GLY A 163 7.85 0.06 8.92
CA GLY A 163 6.39 0.14 8.92
C GLY A 163 5.86 1.51 9.35
N LYS A 164 6.45 2.12 10.37
CA LYS A 164 6.09 3.48 10.79
C LYS A 164 6.41 4.50 9.69
N ASP A 165 7.62 4.46 9.13
CA ASP A 165 8.03 5.36 8.04
C ASP A 165 7.07 5.26 6.83
N ALA A 166 6.62 4.04 6.49
CA ALA A 166 5.67 3.82 5.40
C ALA A 166 4.26 4.35 5.73
N PHE A 167 3.79 4.22 6.98
CA PHE A 167 2.53 4.80 7.41
C PHE A 167 2.58 6.32 7.45
N ASP A 168 3.70 6.93 7.88
CA ASP A 168 3.90 8.38 7.85
C ASP A 168 3.83 8.92 6.41
N LEU A 169 4.46 8.21 5.45
CA LEU A 169 4.31 8.54 4.04
C LEU A 169 2.86 8.41 3.59
N ALA A 170 2.18 7.32 3.95
CA ALA A 170 0.79 7.09 3.57
C ALA A 170 -0.12 8.20 4.11
N PHE A 171 0.06 8.60 5.37
CA PHE A 171 -0.67 9.72 5.96
C PHE A 171 -0.44 11.02 5.18
N GLY A 172 0.81 11.39 4.96
CA GLY A 172 1.17 12.63 4.24
C GLY A 172 0.69 12.68 2.79
N VAL A 173 0.50 11.51 2.15
CA VAL A 173 0.05 11.42 0.76
C VAL A 173 -1.46 11.26 0.64
N LEU A 174 -2.09 10.41 1.47
CA LEU A 174 -3.51 10.09 1.34
C LEU A 174 -4.41 11.14 1.98
N VAL A 175 -3.99 11.75 3.10
CA VAL A 175 -4.76 12.80 3.76
C VAL A 175 -4.70 14.09 2.94
N PRO A 176 -5.85 14.67 2.53
CA PRO A 176 -5.85 15.96 1.84
C PRO A 176 -5.29 17.06 2.75
N PRO A 177 -4.60 18.07 2.19
CA PRO A 177 -4.24 19.25 2.98
C PRO A 177 -5.50 19.89 3.55
N ALA A 178 -5.40 20.42 4.77
CA ALA A 178 -6.46 21.22 5.37
C ALA A 178 -6.83 22.39 4.42
N ARG A 179 -8.12 22.61 4.21
CA ARG A 179 -8.62 23.73 3.40
C ARG A 179 -8.47 25.04 4.15
#